data_3048524f4410b7d89cf3da1db6f2cbe5
#
_entry.id   3048524f4410b7d89cf3da1db6f2cbe5
#
_cell.length_a   1.000
_cell.length_b   1.000
_cell.length_c   1.000
_cell.angle_alpha   90.00
_cell.angle_beta   90.00
_cell.angle_gamma   90.00
#
_symmetry.space_group_name_H-M   'P 1'
#
loop_
_entity.id
_entity.type
_entity.pdbx_description
1 polymer ?
#
loop_
_entity_poly.entity_id
_entity_poly.type
_entity_poly.pdbx_seq_one_letter_code
_entity_poly.pdbx_strand_id
1 'polypeptide(L)' 'MYFTDRGIEELEARRGEDEVSLAWLAEQLRVFVDLNPEFETPIERLATWLARLDDEDE' A
#
# COMPACT_ATOMS: atom_id res chain seq x y z
N MET A 1 -13.01 -2.12 16.32
CA MET A 1 -12.66 -2.56 15.64
C MET A 1 -13.32 -2.55 14.54
N TYR A 2 -13.19 -2.64 13.75
CA TYR A 2 -13.67 -2.44 12.78
C TYR A 2 -13.45 -3.38 12.02
N PHE A 3 -13.94 -3.49 11.32
CA PHE A 3 -13.95 -4.41 10.82
C PHE A 3 -14.16 -4.48 9.53
N THR A 4 -14.07 -3.56 8.78
CA THR A 4 -14.31 -3.79 7.46
C THR A 4 -13.05 -3.54 6.79
N ASP A 5 -12.62 -4.33 5.89
CA ASP A 5 -11.49 -4.10 5.03
C ASP A 5 -12.00 -4.08 3.60
N ARG A 6 -13.09 -3.38 3.38
CA ARG A 6 -13.71 -3.35 2.08
C ARG A 6 -12.77 -2.82 1.01
N GLY A 7 -11.95 -1.82 1.32
CA GLY A 7 -11.01 -1.33 0.34
C GLY A 7 -9.98 -2.36 -0.04
N ILE A 8 -9.49 -3.09 0.95
CA ILE A 8 -8.53 -4.14 0.69
C ILE A 8 -9.18 -5.25 -0.13
N GLU A 9 -10.41 -5.59 0.20
CA GLU A 9 -11.12 -6.63 -0.54
C GLU A 9 -11.41 -6.19 -1.96
N GLU A 10 -11.75 -4.94 -2.15
CA GLU A 10 -12.00 -4.44 -3.49
C GLU A 10 -10.73 -4.48 -4.33
N LEU A 11 -9.61 -4.09 -3.74
CA LEU A 11 -8.35 -4.14 -4.44
C LEU A 11 -8.04 -5.56 -4.87
N GLU A 12 -8.22 -6.49 -3.97
CA GLU A 12 -7.93 -7.88 -4.29
C GLU A 12 -8.88 -8.42 -5.35
N ALA A 13 -10.15 -8.05 -5.28
CA ALA A 13 -11.12 -8.54 -6.25
C ALA A 13 -10.88 -7.96 -7.63
N ARG A 14 -10.45 -6.71 -7.70
CA ARG A 14 -10.31 -6.07 -8.99
C ARG A 14 -8.94 -6.25 -9.60
N ARG A 15 -7.93 -6.35 -8.76
CA ARG A 15 -6.57 -6.39 -9.28
C ARG A 15 -5.76 -7.52 -8.71
N GLY A 16 -6.40 -8.47 -8.08
CA GLY A 16 -5.65 -9.52 -7.39
C GLY A 16 -4.80 -10.36 -8.31
N GLU A 17 -5.10 -10.36 -9.61
CA GLU A 17 -4.31 -11.12 -10.54
C GLU A 17 -3.34 -10.27 -11.32
N ASP A 18 -3.32 -8.97 -11.08
CA ASP A 18 -2.38 -8.11 -11.75
C ASP A 18 -1.01 -8.28 -11.13
N GLU A 19 0.01 -8.15 -11.95
CA GLU A 19 1.37 -8.17 -11.44
C GLU A 19 1.98 -6.83 -11.76
N VAL A 20 2.43 -6.13 -10.75
CA VAL A 20 3.00 -4.81 -10.95
C VAL A 20 4.32 -4.74 -10.20
N SER A 21 5.17 -3.84 -10.64
CA SER A 21 6.43 -3.66 -9.94
C SER A 21 6.19 -2.86 -8.67
N LEU A 22 7.08 -3.04 -7.71
CA LEU A 22 6.98 -2.23 -6.51
C LEU A 22 7.29 -0.77 -6.81
N ALA A 23 8.06 -0.50 -7.87
CA ALA A 23 8.28 0.88 -8.26
C ALA A 23 6.97 1.52 -8.71
N TRP A 24 6.15 0.76 -9.44
CA TRP A 24 4.85 1.27 -9.82
C TRP A 24 4.00 1.55 -8.59
N LEU A 25 4.01 0.63 -7.65
CA LEU A 25 3.22 0.81 -6.44
C LEU A 25 3.70 2.03 -5.65
N ALA A 26 5.02 2.21 -5.55
CA ALA A 26 5.55 3.36 -4.83
C ALA A 26 5.06 4.66 -5.47
N GLU A 27 5.00 4.67 -6.79
CA GLU A 27 4.53 5.86 -7.47
C GLU A 27 3.05 6.11 -7.16
N GLN A 28 2.24 5.06 -7.09
CA GLN A 28 0.84 5.23 -6.76
C GLN A 28 0.68 5.74 -5.33
N LEU A 29 1.51 5.27 -4.41
CA LEU A 29 1.45 5.77 -3.05
C LEU A 29 1.79 7.25 -3.00
N ARG A 30 2.76 7.68 -3.82
CA ARG A 30 3.10 9.09 -3.87
C ARG A 30 1.94 9.92 -4.38
N VAL A 31 1.28 9.44 -5.42
CA VAL A 31 0.13 10.16 -5.95
C VAL A 31 -0.97 10.25 -4.89
N PHE A 32 -1.20 9.16 -4.18
CA PHE A 32 -2.23 9.16 -3.16
C PHE A 32 -1.94 10.19 -2.07
N VAL A 33 -0.69 10.26 -1.63
CA VAL A 33 -0.31 11.23 -0.60
C VAL A 33 -0.43 12.65 -1.11
N ASP A 34 -0.09 12.86 -2.39
CA ASP A 34 -0.25 14.20 -2.97
C ASP A 34 -1.71 14.63 -2.94
N LEU A 35 -2.62 13.72 -3.16
CA LEU A 35 -4.03 14.04 -3.14
C LEU A 35 -4.61 14.06 -1.73
N ASN A 36 -3.97 13.38 -0.81
CA ASN A 36 -4.45 13.23 0.55
C ASN A 36 -3.30 13.41 1.53
N PRO A 37 -2.80 14.64 1.70
CA PRO A 37 -1.60 14.84 2.52
C PRO A 37 -1.76 14.40 3.97
N GLU A 38 -3.00 14.34 4.43
CA GLU A 38 -3.21 13.93 5.81
C GLU A 38 -2.82 12.47 6.04
N PHE A 39 -2.65 11.69 4.98
CA PHE A 39 -2.27 10.30 5.14
C PHE A 39 -0.78 10.06 4.92
N GLU A 40 0.01 11.11 4.88
CA GLU A 40 1.43 10.95 4.59
C GLU A 40 2.10 9.99 5.54
N THR A 41 1.91 10.17 6.85
CA THR A 41 2.60 9.31 7.82
C THR A 41 2.16 7.86 7.72
N PRO A 42 0.85 7.55 7.68
CA PRO A 42 0.47 6.15 7.53
C PRO A 42 1.00 5.52 6.25
N ILE A 43 1.01 6.27 5.15
CA ILE A 43 1.47 5.72 3.89
C ILE A 43 2.98 5.49 3.92
N GLU A 44 3.74 6.39 4.53
CA GLU A 44 5.17 6.18 4.66
C GLU A 44 5.46 4.93 5.50
N ARG A 45 4.66 4.70 6.51
CA ARG A 45 4.87 3.51 7.33
C ARG A 45 4.53 2.24 6.55
N LEU A 46 3.47 2.29 5.74
CA LEU A 46 3.14 1.15 4.91
C LEU A 46 4.26 0.87 3.92
N ALA A 47 4.77 1.92 3.29
CA ALA A 47 5.83 1.74 2.32
C ALA A 47 7.08 1.14 2.94
N THR A 48 7.44 1.61 4.14
CA THR A 48 8.60 1.08 4.83
C THR A 48 8.38 -0.39 5.19
N TRP A 49 7.17 -0.69 5.65
CA TRP A 49 6.86 -2.07 6.01
C TRP A 49 6.97 -2.99 4.79
N LEU A 50 6.43 -2.54 3.65
CA LEU A 50 6.52 -3.34 2.44
C LEU A 50 7.97 -3.51 1.99
N ALA A 51 8.77 -2.46 2.15
CA ALA A 51 10.16 -2.53 1.73
C ALA A 51 10.95 -3.54 2.53
N ARG A 52 10.50 -3.82 3.74
CA ARG A 52 11.27 -4.68 4.62
C ARG A 52 10.66 -6.05 4.82
N LEU A 53 9.61 -6.36 4.06
CA LEU A 53 8.94 -7.63 4.29
C LEU A 53 9.86 -8.82 4.18
N ASP A 54 10.80 -8.77 3.25
CA ASP A 54 11.65 -9.90 3.04
C ASP A 54 12.92 -9.82 3.82
N ASP A 55 13.09 -8.76 4.58
CA ASP A 55 14.28 -8.62 5.30
C ASP A 55 14.19 -9.07 6.68
N GLU A 56 13.18 -9.69 6.94
CA GLU A 56 12.97 -9.92 8.17
C GLU A 56 13.75 -10.75 8.82
N ASP A 57 14.40 -11.27 8.42
CA ASP A 57 15.15 -12.06 9.04
C ASP A 57 15.93 -11.53 9.85
N GLU A 58 15.85 -11.00 9.97
CA GLU A 58 16.36 -10.59 10.76
C GLU A 58 16.39 -10.57 11.27
#